data_cfe66d03148106f9acdc2d40e84ef9e2
#
_entry.id   cfe66d03148106f9acdc2d40e84ef9e2
#
_cell.length_a   1.000
_cell.length_b   1.000
_cell.length_c   1.000
_cell.angle_alpha   90.00
_cell.angle_beta   90.00
_cell.angle_gamma   90.00
#
_symmetry.space_group_name_H-M   'P 1'
#
loop_
_entity.id
_entity.type
_entity.pdbx_description
1 polymer ?
#
loop_
_entity_poly.entity_id
_entity_poly.type
_entity_poly.pdbx_seq_one_letter_code
_entity_poly.pdbx_strand_id
1 'polypeptide(L)'
;MLRSKDIKDQLINSKKRKTSVVPVNVITGFLGAGKTTAILHLLTHKPAHESWAVLVNEFGEIGVDGSLFKGRHSERNGVVIREVPGGCMCCAAGLPMQIALSQLLAIANPDRLLVEPTGLGHPKEVLDSLSAKHYQNTLSLQKTITLIDSRKLRDLRITQNDIYKQQIDVADTIVGSKVELYNAGDKERLLSYVKKRGKSESTVIFAEQGQISLSDLDGAAAYKSSTLHQHSDESNTNPIASDLPMPECGFIKATNEAEGFMSVGWRFSPDKVFNRDKLTSLLTDISAERIKAVFITSTGVFGYNATPDALSEVELDDCLESRVEIISDEINDRLEARLLDCVS
;
A
#
# COMPACT_ATOMS: atom_id res chain seq x y z
N MET A 1 13.66 -6.17 47.88
CA MET A 1 12.19 -6.32 47.86
C MET A 1 11.59 -4.98 47.47
N LEU A 2 11.44 -4.71 46.23
CA LEU A 2 10.71 -3.54 45.71
C LEU A 2 9.23 -3.82 45.86
N ARG A 3 8.50 -2.87 46.45
CA ARG A 3 7.12 -3.04 46.86
C ARG A 3 6.19 -3.18 45.65
N SER A 4 5.30 -4.12 45.68
CA SER A 4 4.25 -4.42 44.68
C SER A 4 3.37 -3.23 44.27
N LYS A 5 3.49 -2.10 44.97
CA LYS A 5 2.82 -0.84 44.69
C LYS A 5 3.50 -0.06 43.52
N ASP A 6 4.83 -0.10 43.46
CA ASP A 6 5.58 0.63 42.45
C ASP A 6 5.41 0.05 41.02
N ILE A 7 5.15 -1.27 40.96
CA ILE A 7 4.87 -1.96 39.66
C ILE A 7 3.42 -1.66 39.20
N LYS A 8 2.47 -1.53 40.09
CA LYS A 8 1.09 -1.12 39.75
C LYS A 8 1.01 0.33 39.33
N ASP A 9 1.75 1.23 39.97
CA ASP A 9 1.76 2.66 39.61
C ASP A 9 2.52 2.92 38.30
N GLN A 10 3.53 2.09 37.95
CA GLN A 10 4.16 2.13 36.62
C GLN A 10 3.27 1.56 35.50
N LEU A 11 2.44 0.55 35.79
CA LEU A 11 1.45 0.00 34.83
C LEU A 11 0.22 0.91 34.66
N ILE A 12 -0.13 1.73 35.65
CA ILE A 12 -1.27 2.68 35.59
C ILE A 12 -0.86 3.99 34.90
N ASN A 13 0.43 4.34 34.90
CA ASN A 13 0.96 5.53 34.21
C ASN A 13 1.27 5.30 32.71
N SER A 14 1.16 4.06 32.22
CA SER A 14 1.31 3.75 30.81
C SER A 14 -0.02 3.94 30.09
N LYS A 15 -0.13 5.05 29.38
CA LYS A 15 -1.16 5.40 28.37
C LYS A 15 -2.47 5.95 28.95
N LYS A 16 -2.45 7.20 29.45
CA LYS A 16 -3.62 8.05 29.26
C LYS A 16 -4.00 8.01 27.79
N ARG A 17 -5.15 7.40 27.46
CA ARG A 17 -5.71 7.47 26.10
C ARG A 17 -5.79 8.96 25.74
N LYS A 18 -5.04 9.36 24.71
CA LYS A 18 -5.22 10.71 24.14
C LYS A 18 -6.67 10.78 23.67
N THR A 19 -7.41 11.73 24.20
CA THR A 19 -8.78 12.06 23.77
C THR A 19 -8.77 12.93 22.50
N SER A 20 -7.61 13.09 21.85
CA SER A 20 -7.47 13.89 20.63
C SER A 20 -7.86 13.06 19.40
N VAL A 21 -8.64 13.67 18.53
CA VAL A 21 -9.01 13.12 17.22
C VAL A 21 -7.73 12.95 16.39
N VAL A 22 -7.52 11.75 15.83
CA VAL A 22 -6.32 11.40 15.07
C VAL A 22 -6.41 11.94 13.64
N PRO A 23 -5.48 12.80 13.18
CA PRO A 23 -5.42 13.22 11.80
C PRO A 23 -5.07 12.03 10.90
N VAL A 24 -5.82 11.88 9.79
CA VAL A 24 -5.68 10.78 8.83
C VAL A 24 -5.42 11.34 7.44
N ASN A 25 -4.34 10.89 6.79
CA ASN A 25 -4.08 11.17 5.39
C ASN A 25 -4.19 9.90 4.56
N VAL A 26 -4.89 9.98 3.42
CA VAL A 26 -4.89 8.94 2.40
C VAL A 26 -3.84 9.30 1.35
N ILE A 27 -2.91 8.37 1.12
CA ILE A 27 -1.84 8.51 0.12
C ILE A 27 -2.12 7.49 -0.97
N THR A 28 -2.70 7.96 -2.06
CA THR A 28 -3.13 7.15 -3.20
C THR A 28 -2.32 7.44 -4.46
N GLY A 29 -2.59 6.74 -5.52
CA GLY A 29 -1.93 6.84 -6.82
C GLY A 29 -1.87 5.48 -7.50
N PHE A 30 -1.76 5.49 -8.81
CA PHE A 30 -1.79 4.28 -9.62
C PHE A 30 -0.60 3.35 -9.36
N LEU A 31 -0.60 2.20 -10.03
CA LEU A 31 0.49 1.22 -9.93
C LEU A 31 1.85 1.87 -10.24
N GLY A 32 2.82 1.60 -9.37
CA GLY A 32 4.18 2.10 -9.52
C GLY A 32 4.36 3.61 -9.36
N ALA A 33 3.35 4.36 -8.88
CA ALA A 33 3.45 5.82 -8.69
C ALA A 33 4.38 6.25 -7.54
N GLY A 34 4.88 5.32 -6.71
CA GLY A 34 5.83 5.63 -5.63
C GLY A 34 5.18 5.90 -4.27
N LYS A 35 3.94 5.44 -4.01
CA LYS A 35 3.21 5.62 -2.74
C LYS A 35 4.03 5.19 -1.53
N THR A 36 4.48 3.94 -1.53
CA THR A 36 5.28 3.36 -0.44
C THR A 36 6.58 4.15 -0.20
N THR A 37 7.26 4.57 -1.27
CA THR A 37 8.48 5.40 -1.18
C THR A 37 8.19 6.74 -0.49
N ALA A 38 7.06 7.38 -0.83
CA ALA A 38 6.64 8.63 -0.21
C ALA A 38 6.29 8.45 1.27
N ILE A 39 5.59 7.37 1.62
CA ILE A 39 5.29 7.04 3.02
C ILE A 39 6.57 6.79 3.81
N LEU A 40 7.52 6.01 3.28
CA LEU A 40 8.82 5.79 3.91
C LEU A 40 9.58 7.09 4.16
N HIS A 41 9.60 7.99 3.17
CA HIS A 41 10.20 9.30 3.33
C HIS A 41 9.54 10.09 4.46
N LEU A 42 8.21 10.15 4.51
CA LEU A 42 7.47 10.82 5.59
C LEU A 42 7.78 10.24 6.96
N LEU A 43 7.84 8.90 7.08
CA LEU A 43 8.15 8.22 8.34
C LEU A 43 9.57 8.51 8.84
N THR A 44 10.54 8.68 7.94
CA THR A 44 11.91 9.07 8.32
C THR A 44 12.00 10.50 8.82
N HIS A 45 11.07 11.37 8.43
CA HIS A 45 11.03 12.78 8.78
C HIS A 45 9.97 13.14 9.82
N LYS A 46 9.20 12.15 10.32
CA LYS A 46 8.20 12.40 11.36
C LYS A 46 8.86 13.00 12.62
N PRO A 47 8.15 13.84 13.39
CA PRO A 47 8.66 14.34 14.67
C PRO A 47 9.01 13.18 15.61
N ALA A 48 10.17 13.26 16.26
CA ALA A 48 10.67 12.17 17.10
C ALA A 48 9.77 11.84 18.30
N HIS A 49 8.99 12.82 18.76
CA HIS A 49 8.07 12.68 19.90
C HIS A 49 6.69 12.16 19.51
N GLU A 50 6.37 12.06 18.22
CA GLU A 50 5.10 11.56 17.70
C GLU A 50 5.14 10.06 17.46
N SER A 51 4.01 9.41 17.71
CA SER A 51 3.72 8.03 17.32
C SER A 51 2.84 8.06 16.08
N TRP A 52 3.27 7.44 14.99
CA TRP A 52 2.51 7.35 13.75
C TRP A 52 2.07 5.93 13.48
N ALA A 53 0.90 5.80 12.87
CA ALA A 53 0.40 4.53 12.38
C ALA A 53 0.29 4.54 10.86
N VAL A 54 0.50 3.39 10.24
CA VAL A 54 0.29 3.20 8.80
C VAL A 54 -0.63 2.01 8.59
N LEU A 55 -1.75 2.25 7.92
CA LEU A 55 -2.63 1.20 7.45
C LEU A 55 -2.37 1.00 5.95
N VAL A 56 -1.89 -0.16 5.58
CA VAL A 56 -1.63 -0.52 4.20
C VAL A 56 -2.59 -1.60 3.74
N ASN A 57 -3.07 -1.50 2.51
CA ASN A 57 -3.93 -2.53 1.95
C ASN A 57 -3.12 -3.74 1.49
N GLU A 58 -1.97 -3.48 0.96
CA GLU A 58 -1.00 -4.44 0.50
C GLU A 58 0.32 -4.22 1.26
N PHE A 59 0.47 -4.88 2.38
CA PHE A 59 1.73 -5.54 2.55
C PHE A 59 1.75 -6.67 1.52
N GLY A 60 1.64 -6.36 0.31
CA GLY A 60 1.53 -7.38 -0.65
C GLY A 60 1.00 -8.69 -0.09
N GLU A 61 0.26 -9.29 -0.73
CA GLU A 61 0.29 -10.69 -0.59
C GLU A 61 1.76 -11.13 -0.38
N ILE A 62 2.70 -10.17 -0.27
CA ILE A 62 4.12 -10.36 -0.09
C ILE A 62 4.69 -9.29 0.81
N GLY A 63 5.04 -9.66 2.03
CA GLY A 63 5.62 -8.80 3.07
C GLY A 63 6.93 -8.05 2.76
N VAL A 64 7.13 -7.59 1.52
CA VAL A 64 8.31 -6.80 1.14
C VAL A 64 8.27 -5.43 1.77
N ASP A 65 7.12 -4.75 1.70
CA ASP A 65 6.98 -3.43 2.31
C ASP A 65 7.01 -3.52 3.83
N GLY A 66 6.41 -4.60 4.41
CA GLY A 66 6.44 -4.84 5.84
C GLY A 66 7.81 -5.06 6.43
N SER A 67 8.71 -5.66 5.70
CA SER A 67 10.08 -5.89 6.19
C SER A 67 10.98 -4.70 5.93
N LEU A 68 10.77 -3.93 4.86
CA LEU A 68 11.39 -2.61 4.71
C LEU A 68 11.01 -1.68 5.87
N PHE A 69 9.75 -1.76 6.31
CA PHE A 69 9.26 -1.06 7.47
C PHE A 69 9.78 -1.69 8.79
N LYS A 70 9.75 -3.01 8.95
CA LYS A 70 10.22 -3.70 10.17
C LYS A 70 11.72 -3.54 10.40
N GLY A 71 12.54 -3.56 9.34
CA GLY A 71 13.98 -3.38 9.45
C GLY A 71 14.43 -1.95 9.78
N ARG A 72 13.63 -0.92 9.41
CA ARG A 72 13.97 0.51 9.61
C ARG A 72 13.11 1.23 10.63
N HIS A 73 11.87 0.78 10.86
CA HIS A 73 10.87 1.46 11.69
C HIS A 73 10.18 0.46 12.62
N SER A 74 10.94 -0.04 13.61
CA SER A 74 10.37 -0.87 14.68
C SER A 74 9.48 -0.02 15.61
N GLU A 75 8.66 -0.67 16.45
CA GLU A 75 7.89 -0.05 17.53
C GLU A 75 8.74 0.89 18.41
N ARG A 76 10.07 0.66 18.46
CA ARG A 76 11.04 1.51 19.16
C ARG A 76 11.12 2.92 18.58
N ASN A 77 10.76 3.12 17.30
CA ASN A 77 10.79 4.43 16.63
C ASN A 77 9.41 5.13 16.62
N GLY A 78 8.42 4.61 17.35
CA GLY A 78 7.08 5.18 17.40
C GLY A 78 6.32 5.07 16.07
N VAL A 79 6.53 4.00 15.30
CA VAL A 79 5.77 3.68 14.10
C VAL A 79 5.15 2.30 14.24
N VAL A 80 3.83 2.22 14.06
CA VAL A 80 3.09 0.95 14.04
C VAL A 80 2.43 0.79 12.69
N ILE A 81 2.67 -0.34 12.04
CA ILE A 81 2.13 -0.63 10.71
C ILE A 81 1.22 -1.82 10.80
N ARG A 82 0.10 -1.76 10.09
CA ARG A 82 -0.83 -2.86 9.99
C ARG A 82 -1.35 -3.01 8.57
N GLU A 83 -1.47 -4.25 8.18
CA GLU A 83 -2.08 -4.66 6.93
C GLU A 83 -3.57 -4.94 7.10
N VAL A 84 -4.37 -4.65 6.08
CA VAL A 84 -5.75 -5.12 5.98
C VAL A 84 -5.72 -6.52 5.39
N PRO A 85 -6.10 -7.57 6.13
CA PRO A 85 -6.08 -8.94 5.63
C PRO A 85 -7.14 -9.14 4.54
N GLY A 86 -6.80 -9.94 3.52
CA GLY A 86 -7.78 -10.45 2.58
C GLY A 86 -7.91 -9.72 1.25
N GLY A 87 -6.90 -8.96 0.81
CA GLY A 87 -6.88 -8.38 -0.53
C GLY A 87 -7.31 -6.91 -0.60
N CYS A 88 -7.93 -6.47 -1.69
CA CYS A 88 -8.20 -5.08 -1.97
C CYS A 88 -8.97 -4.35 -0.85
N MET A 89 -8.40 -3.26 -0.30
CA MET A 89 -9.02 -2.42 0.73
C MET A 89 -10.37 -1.84 0.28
N CYS A 90 -10.60 -1.68 -1.02
CA CYS A 90 -11.87 -1.25 -1.58
C CYS A 90 -12.91 -2.38 -1.55
N CYS A 91 -12.54 -3.63 -1.85
CA CYS A 91 -13.40 -4.79 -1.60
C CYS A 91 -13.57 -5.05 -0.10
N ALA A 92 -12.62 -4.59 0.71
CA ALA A 92 -12.56 -4.69 2.15
C ALA A 92 -12.88 -3.37 2.88
N ALA A 93 -13.37 -2.34 2.21
CA ALA A 93 -13.88 -1.11 2.86
C ALA A 93 -15.00 -1.42 3.88
N GLY A 94 -15.49 -2.66 3.85
CA GLY A 94 -16.32 -3.27 4.86
C GLY A 94 -15.57 -3.69 6.14
N LEU A 95 -15.99 -4.80 6.71
CA LEU A 95 -15.59 -5.27 8.05
C LEU A 95 -14.08 -5.50 8.24
N PRO A 96 -13.30 -6.10 7.29
CA PRO A 96 -11.87 -6.32 7.51
C PRO A 96 -11.06 -5.04 7.72
N MET A 97 -11.33 -4.00 6.93
CA MET A 97 -10.67 -2.70 7.09
C MET A 97 -11.02 -2.07 8.45
N GLN A 98 -12.29 -2.13 8.87
CA GLN A 98 -12.74 -1.59 10.15
C GLN A 98 -12.08 -2.30 11.32
N ILE A 99 -11.94 -3.64 11.26
CA ILE A 99 -11.25 -4.44 12.28
C ILE A 99 -9.77 -4.06 12.34
N ALA A 100 -9.08 -4.04 11.20
CA ALA A 100 -7.66 -3.69 11.12
C ALA A 100 -7.39 -2.28 11.64
N LEU A 101 -8.22 -1.30 11.25
CA LEU A 101 -8.15 0.08 11.70
C LEU A 101 -8.39 0.20 13.21
N SER A 102 -9.43 -0.43 13.74
CA SER A 102 -9.75 -0.40 15.17
C SER A 102 -8.63 -0.99 16.02
N GLN A 103 -8.07 -2.12 15.58
CA GLN A 103 -6.94 -2.76 16.24
C GLN A 103 -5.67 -1.91 16.17
N LEU A 104 -5.39 -1.29 15.01
CA LEU A 104 -4.24 -0.40 14.83
C LEU A 104 -4.34 0.81 15.76
N LEU A 105 -5.49 1.48 15.82
CA LEU A 105 -5.72 2.63 16.69
C LEU A 105 -5.59 2.25 18.17
N ALA A 106 -6.10 1.07 18.57
CA ALA A 106 -6.02 0.60 19.95
C ALA A 106 -4.58 0.29 20.39
N ILE A 107 -3.76 -0.27 19.50
CA ILE A 107 -2.37 -0.68 19.81
C ILE A 107 -1.44 0.55 19.73
N ALA A 108 -1.53 1.31 18.64
CA ALA A 108 -0.60 2.40 18.36
C ALA A 108 -0.90 3.68 19.13
N ASN A 109 -2.19 3.98 19.44
CA ASN A 109 -2.64 5.27 19.96
C ASN A 109 -1.92 6.46 19.26
N PRO A 110 -2.01 6.56 17.94
CA PRO A 110 -1.10 7.38 17.15
C PRO A 110 -1.45 8.87 17.21
N ASP A 111 -0.44 9.71 16.95
CA ASP A 111 -0.62 11.14 16.70
C ASP A 111 -1.05 11.42 15.25
N ARG A 112 -0.76 10.51 14.32
CA ARG A 112 -1.16 10.58 12.91
C ARG A 112 -1.33 9.17 12.33
N LEU A 113 -2.30 9.02 11.43
CA LEU A 113 -2.52 7.81 10.64
C LEU A 113 -2.30 8.10 9.16
N LEU A 114 -1.47 7.30 8.51
CA LEU A 114 -1.37 7.24 7.06
C LEU A 114 -2.10 6.01 6.54
N VAL A 115 -2.84 6.15 5.44
CA VAL A 115 -3.56 5.05 4.80
C VAL A 115 -3.09 4.94 3.35
N GLU A 116 -2.54 3.78 2.98
CA GLU A 116 -2.12 3.47 1.61
C GLU A 116 -3.10 2.46 0.98
N PRO A 117 -4.03 2.90 0.13
CA PRO A 117 -4.83 1.98 -0.69
C PRO A 117 -3.99 1.33 -1.79
N THR A 118 -4.49 0.21 -2.34
CA THR A 118 -3.86 -0.38 -3.53
C THR A 118 -3.84 0.58 -4.71
N GLY A 119 -2.91 0.37 -5.64
CA GLY A 119 -2.82 1.16 -6.86
C GLY A 119 -4.02 1.02 -7.80
N LEU A 120 -4.75 -0.09 -7.70
CA LEU A 120 -6.00 -0.37 -8.44
C LEU A 120 -7.24 -0.33 -7.53
N GLY A 121 -7.14 0.27 -6.35
CA GLY A 121 -8.26 0.40 -5.43
C GLY A 121 -9.08 1.67 -5.65
N HIS A 122 -10.36 1.60 -5.31
CA HIS A 122 -11.27 2.73 -5.36
C HIS A 122 -11.06 3.67 -4.16
N PRO A 123 -10.40 4.82 -4.31
CA PRO A 123 -10.06 5.67 -3.18
C PRO A 123 -11.30 6.30 -2.52
N LYS A 124 -12.39 6.47 -3.26
CA LYS A 124 -13.66 7.00 -2.72
C LYS A 124 -14.21 6.09 -1.62
N GLU A 125 -14.19 4.77 -1.80
CA GLU A 125 -14.69 3.81 -0.82
C GLU A 125 -13.87 3.86 0.48
N VAL A 126 -12.56 4.00 0.36
CA VAL A 126 -11.66 4.17 1.50
C VAL A 126 -11.97 5.47 2.25
N LEU A 127 -12.15 6.58 1.53
CA LEU A 127 -12.50 7.88 2.09
C LEU A 127 -13.88 7.87 2.76
N ASP A 128 -14.88 7.22 2.15
CA ASP A 128 -16.21 7.04 2.72
C ASP A 128 -16.15 6.23 4.01
N SER A 129 -15.39 5.15 4.03
CA SER A 129 -15.18 4.31 5.20
C SER A 129 -14.53 5.08 6.36
N LEU A 130 -13.48 5.88 6.07
CA LEU A 130 -12.80 6.72 7.07
C LEU A 130 -13.69 7.89 7.55
N SER A 131 -14.63 8.35 6.74
CA SER A 131 -15.57 9.43 7.04
C SER A 131 -16.83 8.94 7.76
N ALA A 132 -16.98 7.63 8.00
CA ALA A 132 -18.18 7.05 8.60
C ALA A 132 -18.47 7.66 9.99
N LYS A 133 -19.76 7.77 10.33
CA LYS A 133 -20.21 8.44 11.58
C LYS A 133 -19.54 7.93 12.84
N HIS A 134 -19.26 6.64 12.93
CA HIS A 134 -18.62 6.06 14.11
C HIS A 134 -17.14 6.45 14.28
N TYR A 135 -16.51 7.00 13.25
CA TYR A 135 -15.12 7.51 13.33
C TYR A 135 -15.03 9.02 13.56
N GLN A 136 -16.11 9.79 13.44
CA GLN A 136 -16.09 11.26 13.51
C GLN A 136 -15.47 11.83 14.79
N ASN A 137 -15.56 11.10 15.90
CA ASN A 137 -14.95 11.49 17.18
C ASN A 137 -13.55 10.90 17.40
N THR A 138 -13.05 10.09 16.45
CA THR A 138 -11.79 9.38 16.58
C THR A 138 -10.80 9.80 15.50
N LEU A 139 -11.29 10.06 14.29
CA LEU A 139 -10.47 10.40 13.13
C LEU A 139 -10.86 11.77 12.56
N SER A 140 -9.85 12.51 12.07
CA SER A 140 -10.02 13.76 11.32
C SER A 140 -9.36 13.62 9.96
N LEU A 141 -10.16 13.50 8.91
CA LEU A 141 -9.64 13.35 7.56
C LEU A 141 -8.92 14.63 7.14
N GLN A 142 -7.64 14.50 6.83
CA GLN A 142 -6.78 15.54 6.31
C GLN A 142 -6.63 15.38 4.80
N LYS A 143 -5.82 16.24 4.16
CA LYS A 143 -5.59 16.20 2.72
C LYS A 143 -5.34 14.80 2.18
N THR A 144 -6.03 14.48 1.09
CA THR A 144 -5.77 13.30 0.27
C THR A 144 -4.66 13.63 -0.73
N ILE A 145 -3.62 12.81 -0.73
CA ILE A 145 -2.44 12.99 -1.58
C ILE A 145 -2.47 11.93 -2.68
N THR A 146 -2.44 12.37 -3.94
CA THR A 146 -2.40 11.48 -5.10
C THR A 146 -1.06 11.62 -5.83
N LEU A 147 -0.29 10.52 -5.88
CA LEU A 147 0.95 10.48 -6.64
C LEU A 147 0.69 10.12 -8.09
N ILE A 148 1.28 10.88 -9.00
CA ILE A 148 1.16 10.70 -10.45
C ILE A 148 2.54 10.73 -11.10
N ASP A 149 2.91 9.65 -11.77
CA ASP A 149 4.04 9.64 -12.70
C ASP A 149 3.60 10.26 -14.03
N SER A 150 4.05 11.50 -14.31
CA SER A 150 3.64 12.24 -15.52
C SER A 150 4.02 11.56 -16.82
N ARG A 151 5.03 10.71 -16.83
CA ARG A 151 5.44 9.95 -18.01
C ARG A 151 4.33 9.01 -18.48
N LYS A 152 3.57 8.45 -17.53
CA LYS A 152 2.43 7.55 -17.79
C LYS A 152 1.19 8.26 -18.35
N LEU A 153 1.13 9.58 -18.32
CA LEU A 153 0.04 10.36 -18.95
C LEU A 153 -0.01 10.26 -20.49
N ARG A 154 1.01 9.66 -21.11
CA ARG A 154 1.01 9.35 -22.54
C ARG A 154 0.25 8.07 -22.87
N ASP A 155 0.04 7.21 -21.86
CA ASP A 155 -0.66 5.94 -22.01
C ASP A 155 -2.17 6.14 -21.86
N LEU A 156 -2.91 5.91 -22.94
CA LEU A 156 -4.36 6.05 -22.94
C LEU A 156 -5.05 5.01 -22.05
N ARG A 157 -4.47 3.81 -21.88
CA ARG A 157 -5.01 2.75 -21.02
C ARG A 157 -5.08 3.27 -19.57
N ILE A 158 -4.05 4.01 -19.13
CA ILE A 158 -3.97 4.59 -17.80
C ILE A 158 -4.90 5.81 -17.67
N THR A 159 -4.83 6.75 -18.62
CA THR A 159 -5.61 8.00 -18.53
C THR A 159 -7.11 7.81 -18.75
N GLN A 160 -7.52 6.71 -19.40
CA GLN A 160 -8.92 6.32 -19.56
C GLN A 160 -9.43 5.43 -18.44
N ASN A 161 -8.54 4.84 -17.62
CA ASN A 161 -8.88 4.00 -16.50
C ASN A 161 -9.70 4.78 -15.45
N ASP A 162 -10.81 4.21 -14.98
CA ASP A 162 -11.73 4.91 -14.09
C ASP A 162 -11.19 5.05 -12.66
N ILE A 163 -10.41 4.09 -12.18
CA ILE A 163 -9.72 4.19 -10.90
C ILE A 163 -8.70 5.33 -10.94
N TYR A 164 -7.90 5.41 -12.02
CA TYR A 164 -6.93 6.50 -12.20
C TYR A 164 -7.61 7.88 -12.17
N LYS A 165 -8.75 8.00 -12.84
CA LYS A 165 -9.57 9.23 -12.82
C LYS A 165 -10.08 9.52 -11.41
N GLN A 166 -10.62 8.51 -10.70
CA GLN A 166 -11.10 8.66 -9.32
C GLN A 166 -9.99 9.11 -8.36
N GLN A 167 -8.76 8.57 -8.50
CA GLN A 167 -7.62 8.96 -7.69
C GLN A 167 -7.29 10.45 -7.84
N ILE A 168 -7.45 11.00 -9.04
CA ILE A 168 -7.27 12.42 -9.30
C ILE A 168 -8.45 13.23 -8.76
N ASP A 169 -9.68 12.73 -8.92
CA ASP A 169 -10.88 13.45 -8.50
C ASP A 169 -10.95 13.64 -6.97
N VAL A 170 -10.39 12.74 -6.18
CA VAL A 170 -10.36 12.86 -4.71
C VAL A 170 -9.15 13.63 -4.18
N ALA A 171 -8.18 13.97 -5.03
CA ALA A 171 -6.93 14.59 -4.60
C ALA A 171 -7.13 16.03 -4.12
N ASP A 172 -6.63 16.33 -2.93
CA ASP A 172 -6.41 17.70 -2.45
C ASP A 172 -5.02 18.18 -2.88
N THR A 173 -4.03 17.29 -2.82
CA THR A 173 -2.66 17.53 -3.33
C THR A 173 -2.32 16.47 -4.37
N ILE A 174 -1.90 16.91 -5.55
CA ILE A 174 -1.39 16.06 -6.62
C ILE A 174 0.12 16.18 -6.63
N VAL A 175 0.81 15.04 -6.47
CA VAL A 175 2.26 14.97 -6.47
C VAL A 175 2.73 14.38 -7.79
N GLY A 176 3.38 15.21 -8.64
CA GLY A 176 4.15 14.71 -9.78
C GLY A 176 5.37 13.96 -9.23
N SER A 177 5.30 12.65 -9.22
CA SER A 177 6.32 11.76 -8.63
C SER A 177 7.37 11.34 -9.64
N LYS A 178 8.53 10.87 -9.15
CA LYS A 178 9.66 10.39 -9.97
C LYS A 178 10.21 11.46 -10.92
N VAL A 179 10.31 12.69 -10.43
CA VAL A 179 10.75 13.84 -11.26
C VAL A 179 12.15 13.62 -11.81
N GLU A 180 12.97 12.86 -11.12
CA GLU A 180 14.31 12.44 -11.56
C GLU A 180 14.33 11.66 -12.88
N LEU A 181 13.18 11.10 -13.27
CA LEU A 181 13.01 10.33 -14.52
C LEU A 181 12.26 11.11 -15.60
N TYR A 182 11.91 12.38 -15.35
CA TYR A 182 11.13 13.19 -16.28
C TYR A 182 11.98 13.69 -17.47
N ASN A 183 11.34 13.74 -18.62
CA ASN A 183 11.85 14.42 -19.80
C ASN A 183 11.24 15.84 -19.92
N ALA A 184 11.76 16.62 -20.86
CA ALA A 184 11.21 17.93 -21.18
C ALA A 184 9.70 17.84 -21.51
N GLY A 185 8.90 18.70 -20.91
CA GLY A 185 7.44 18.77 -21.10
C GLY A 185 6.62 17.83 -20.23
N ASP A 186 7.23 16.98 -19.40
CA ASP A 186 6.46 16.07 -18.54
C ASP A 186 5.77 16.82 -17.38
N LYS A 187 6.40 17.85 -16.81
CA LYS A 187 5.78 18.71 -15.80
C LYS A 187 4.58 19.47 -16.35
N GLU A 188 4.74 20.08 -17.51
CA GLU A 188 3.70 20.84 -18.22
C GLU A 188 2.53 19.94 -18.61
N ARG A 189 2.82 18.68 -18.95
CA ARG A 189 1.78 17.67 -19.26
C ARG A 189 0.92 17.40 -18.05
N LEU A 190 1.51 17.20 -16.85
CA LEU A 190 0.75 17.00 -15.64
C LEU A 190 -0.12 18.21 -15.31
N LEU A 191 0.44 19.41 -15.35
CA LEU A 191 -0.30 20.63 -15.07
C LEU A 191 -1.48 20.81 -16.04
N SER A 192 -1.26 20.55 -17.34
CA SER A 192 -2.29 20.62 -18.37
C SER A 192 -3.38 19.56 -18.16
N TYR A 193 -2.99 18.35 -17.75
CA TYR A 193 -3.91 17.25 -17.50
C TYR A 193 -4.83 17.57 -16.31
N VAL A 194 -4.25 18.00 -15.19
CA VAL A 194 -5.00 18.39 -13.97
C VAL A 194 -5.97 19.53 -14.27
N LYS A 195 -5.53 20.54 -15.01
CA LYS A 195 -6.38 21.66 -15.43
C LYS A 195 -7.56 21.21 -16.28
N LYS A 196 -7.34 20.32 -17.26
CA LYS A 196 -8.40 19.76 -18.12
C LYS A 196 -9.43 18.96 -17.32
N ARG A 197 -9.05 18.33 -16.22
CA ARG A 197 -9.96 17.61 -15.34
C ARG A 197 -10.77 18.50 -14.40
N GLY A 198 -10.58 19.82 -14.45
CA GLY A 198 -11.34 20.76 -13.60
C GLY A 198 -10.93 20.75 -12.14
N LYS A 199 -9.75 20.20 -11.79
CA LYS A 199 -9.21 20.16 -10.43
C LYS A 199 -8.34 21.38 -10.13
N SER A 200 -8.84 22.57 -10.42
CA SER A 200 -8.14 23.84 -10.21
C SER A 200 -7.86 24.16 -8.74
N GLU A 201 -8.63 23.57 -7.82
CA GLU A 201 -8.46 23.77 -6.37
C GLU A 201 -7.39 22.83 -5.77
N SER A 202 -6.99 21.77 -6.48
CA SER A 202 -5.93 20.88 -6.01
C SER A 202 -4.57 21.54 -6.17
N THR A 203 -3.75 21.46 -5.12
CA THR A 203 -2.35 21.88 -5.18
C THR A 203 -1.55 20.86 -5.98
N VAL A 204 -0.74 21.31 -6.94
CA VAL A 204 0.19 20.44 -7.68
C VAL A 204 1.61 20.72 -7.22
N ILE A 205 2.28 19.70 -6.71
CA ILE A 205 3.70 19.72 -6.31
C ILE A 205 4.48 18.66 -7.08
N PHE A 206 5.81 18.73 -7.04
CA PHE A 206 6.69 17.78 -7.71
C PHE A 206 7.70 17.21 -6.71
N ALA A 207 7.90 15.90 -6.73
CA ALA A 207 8.75 15.19 -5.79
C ALA A 207 9.72 14.25 -6.51
N GLU A 208 10.99 14.32 -6.12
CA GLU A 208 12.02 13.34 -6.44
C GLU A 208 12.00 12.26 -5.37
N GLN A 209 12.14 10.99 -5.77
CA GLN A 209 12.30 9.85 -4.86
C GLN A 209 11.31 9.85 -3.66
N GLY A 210 10.08 10.31 -3.88
CA GLY A 210 9.04 10.35 -2.84
C GLY A 210 9.20 11.44 -1.78
N GLN A 211 10.05 12.44 -1.99
CA GLN A 211 10.31 13.51 -1.02
C GLN A 211 9.14 14.52 -0.98
N ILE A 212 8.14 14.22 -0.16
CA ILE A 212 7.03 15.13 0.17
C ILE A 212 7.26 15.74 1.55
N SER A 213 6.85 17.00 1.73
CA SER A 213 6.96 17.70 3.01
C SER A 213 5.87 17.27 3.99
N LEU A 214 6.19 17.27 5.29
CA LEU A 214 5.19 17.06 6.34
C LEU A 214 4.06 18.08 6.27
N SER A 215 4.35 19.32 5.87
CA SER A 215 3.35 20.38 5.69
C SER A 215 2.35 20.11 4.57
N ASP A 216 2.69 19.25 3.60
CA ASP A 216 1.77 18.85 2.53
C ASP A 216 0.65 17.95 3.04
N LEU A 217 0.83 17.33 4.21
CA LEU A 217 -0.17 16.49 4.88
C LEU A 217 -1.27 17.31 5.57
N ASP A 218 -0.98 18.55 5.96
CA ASP A 218 -1.85 19.32 6.82
C ASP A 218 -2.93 20.09 6.04
N GLY A 219 -4.11 20.13 6.62
CA GLY A 219 -5.29 20.79 6.09
C GLY A 219 -6.46 19.82 5.91
N ALA A 220 -7.68 20.35 6.06
CA ALA A 220 -8.88 19.52 5.92
C ALA A 220 -9.02 18.97 4.50
N ALA A 221 -9.48 17.73 4.38
CA ALA A 221 -9.85 17.17 3.08
C ALA A 221 -11.03 17.93 2.47
N ALA A 222 -10.97 18.20 1.17
CA ALA A 222 -12.11 18.73 0.43
C ALA A 222 -13.16 17.65 0.14
N TYR A 223 -12.78 16.37 0.30
CA TYR A 223 -13.70 15.25 0.09
C TYR A 223 -14.86 15.29 1.08
N LYS A 224 -16.08 15.23 0.54
CA LYS A 224 -17.32 15.10 1.32
C LYS A 224 -17.95 13.78 0.95
N SER A 225 -18.12 12.88 1.93
CA SER A 225 -18.83 11.62 1.73
C SER A 225 -20.27 11.89 1.26
N SER A 226 -20.64 11.31 0.14
CA SER A 226 -22.04 11.32 -0.32
C SER A 226 -22.79 10.21 0.41
N THR A 227 -23.63 10.58 1.36
CA THR A 227 -24.39 9.68 2.25
C THR A 227 -25.48 8.84 1.53
N LEU A 228 -25.35 8.55 0.24
CA LEU A 228 -26.37 7.90 -0.59
C LEU A 228 -25.89 6.66 -1.37
N HIS A 229 -24.98 5.88 -0.84
CA HIS A 229 -24.79 4.53 -1.35
C HIS A 229 -25.26 3.51 -0.32
N GLN A 230 -26.52 3.07 -0.49
CA GLN A 230 -26.97 1.78 0.02
C GLN A 230 -26.13 0.73 -0.68
N HIS A 231 -25.31 0.03 0.08
CA HIS A 231 -24.61 -1.15 -0.38
C HIS A 231 -25.64 -2.20 -0.79
N SER A 232 -25.72 -2.52 -2.07
CA SER A 232 -26.27 -3.78 -2.51
C SER A 232 -25.28 -4.85 -2.10
N ASP A 233 -25.61 -5.57 -1.03
CA ASP A 233 -24.93 -6.79 -0.62
C ASP A 233 -25.14 -7.88 -1.68
N GLU A 234 -24.24 -7.94 -2.65
CA GLU A 234 -23.97 -9.16 -3.40
C GLU A 234 -22.54 -9.60 -3.09
N SER A 235 -22.37 -10.15 -1.89
CA SER A 235 -21.16 -10.83 -1.51
C SER A 235 -21.09 -12.20 -2.19
N ASN A 236 -20.48 -12.27 -3.36
CA ASN A 236 -19.88 -13.50 -3.86
C ASN A 236 -18.65 -13.79 -3.03
N THR A 237 -18.85 -14.48 -1.89
CA THR A 237 -17.76 -14.96 -1.03
C THR A 237 -17.16 -16.23 -1.64
N ASN A 238 -16.33 -16.07 -2.68
CA ASN A 238 -15.35 -17.10 -2.98
C ASN A 238 -14.26 -17.02 -1.90
N PRO A 239 -13.83 -18.17 -1.31
CA PRO A 239 -12.75 -18.15 -0.34
C PRO A 239 -11.50 -17.52 -0.98
N ILE A 240 -10.90 -16.55 -0.28
CA ILE A 240 -9.72 -15.85 -0.76
C ILE A 240 -8.58 -16.86 -0.83
N ALA A 241 -7.79 -16.82 -1.91
CA ALA A 241 -6.69 -17.76 -2.13
C ALA A 241 -5.64 -17.75 -1.00
N SER A 242 -5.57 -16.65 -0.21
CA SER A 242 -4.74 -16.53 0.99
C SER A 242 -5.12 -17.48 2.11
N ASP A 243 -6.38 -17.92 2.19
CA ASP A 243 -6.91 -18.70 3.31
C ASP A 243 -7.05 -20.19 2.97
N LEU A 244 -6.76 -20.57 1.74
CA LEU A 244 -6.81 -21.95 1.30
C LEU A 244 -5.64 -22.76 1.90
N PRO A 245 -5.89 -24.00 2.38
CA PRO A 245 -4.81 -24.88 2.82
C PRO A 245 -3.92 -25.24 1.62
N MET A 246 -2.60 -25.35 1.88
CA MET A 246 -1.62 -25.70 0.85
C MET A 246 -1.91 -27.11 0.31
N PRO A 247 -2.11 -27.30 -1.01
CA PRO A 247 -2.33 -28.60 -1.59
C PRO A 247 -1.03 -29.43 -1.66
N GLU A 248 -1.15 -30.74 -1.93
CA GLU A 248 0.00 -31.65 -2.02
C GLU A 248 1.04 -31.26 -3.09
N CYS A 249 0.62 -30.56 -4.16
CA CYS A 249 1.56 -30.03 -5.17
C CYS A 249 2.48 -28.93 -4.63
N GLY A 250 2.19 -28.38 -3.44
CA GLY A 250 3.00 -27.41 -2.74
C GLY A 250 2.94 -25.99 -3.32
N PHE A 251 1.90 -25.65 -4.09
CA PHE A 251 1.62 -24.27 -4.47
C PHE A 251 0.14 -24.03 -4.78
N ILE A 252 -0.27 -22.78 -4.68
CA ILE A 252 -1.60 -22.29 -5.07
C ILE A 252 -1.39 -21.16 -6.05
N LYS A 253 -2.18 -21.13 -7.11
CA LYS A 253 -2.26 -20.05 -8.10
C LYS A 253 -3.61 -19.36 -7.99
N ALA A 254 -3.61 -18.05 -8.03
CA ALA A 254 -4.82 -17.22 -8.15
C ALA A 254 -4.66 -16.24 -9.30
N THR A 255 -5.72 -15.99 -10.03
CA THR A 255 -5.77 -15.00 -11.10
C THR A 255 -6.94 -14.07 -10.87
N ASN A 256 -6.75 -12.79 -11.11
CA ASN A 256 -7.79 -11.79 -11.06
C ASN A 256 -7.65 -10.87 -12.28
N GLU A 257 -8.78 -10.37 -12.77
CA GLU A 257 -8.81 -9.37 -13.84
C GLU A 257 -9.60 -8.17 -13.35
N ALA A 258 -8.97 -7.01 -13.38
CA ALA A 258 -9.62 -5.79 -12.98
C ALA A 258 -9.08 -4.61 -13.82
N GLU A 259 -10.00 -3.79 -14.33
CA GLU A 259 -9.70 -2.50 -14.95
C GLU A 259 -8.69 -2.56 -16.13
N GLY A 260 -8.69 -3.66 -16.89
CA GLY A 260 -7.80 -3.86 -18.04
C GLY A 260 -6.38 -4.32 -17.67
N PHE A 261 -6.16 -4.73 -16.43
CA PHE A 261 -4.95 -5.40 -15.96
C PHE A 261 -5.28 -6.81 -15.46
N MET A 262 -4.36 -7.71 -15.70
CA MET A 262 -4.41 -9.06 -15.13
C MET A 262 -3.46 -9.13 -13.95
N SER A 263 -3.92 -9.70 -12.85
CA SER A 263 -3.08 -10.07 -11.71
C SER A 263 -3.00 -11.59 -11.64
N VAL A 264 -1.80 -12.10 -11.50
CA VAL A 264 -1.56 -13.51 -11.19
C VAL A 264 -0.66 -13.62 -9.97
N GLY A 265 -1.08 -14.41 -9.00
CA GLY A 265 -0.33 -14.67 -7.78
C GLY A 265 -0.09 -16.15 -7.56
N TRP A 266 1.05 -16.46 -6.92
CA TRP A 266 1.37 -17.80 -6.44
C TRP A 266 1.78 -17.74 -4.98
N ARG A 267 1.35 -18.75 -4.23
CA ARG A 267 1.83 -19.09 -2.90
C ARG A 267 2.53 -20.45 -2.99
N PHE A 268 3.71 -20.56 -2.43
CA PHE A 268 4.49 -21.80 -2.44
C PHE A 268 4.75 -22.24 -1.01
N SER A 269 4.62 -23.56 -0.77
CA SER A 269 5.01 -24.19 0.49
C SER A 269 6.44 -23.79 0.90
N PRO A 270 6.72 -23.62 2.20
CA PRO A 270 8.07 -23.30 2.69
C PRO A 270 9.12 -24.36 2.32
N ASP A 271 8.71 -25.59 1.99
CA ASP A 271 9.60 -26.65 1.49
C ASP A 271 10.16 -26.37 0.10
N LYS A 272 9.50 -25.46 -0.67
CA LYS A 272 10.00 -25.02 -1.97
C LYS A 272 11.03 -23.92 -1.78
N VAL A 273 12.29 -24.33 -1.73
CA VAL A 273 13.45 -23.42 -1.62
C VAL A 273 13.88 -23.02 -3.03
N PHE A 274 14.02 -21.71 -3.26
CA PHE A 274 14.32 -21.17 -4.58
C PHE A 274 15.80 -20.82 -4.76
N ASN A 275 16.28 -20.88 -6.00
CA ASN A 275 17.59 -20.37 -6.37
C ASN A 275 17.51 -18.87 -6.64
N ARG A 276 18.24 -18.07 -5.85
CA ARG A 276 18.24 -16.61 -5.88
C ARG A 276 18.64 -16.03 -7.23
N ASP A 277 19.70 -16.57 -7.85
CA ASP A 277 20.21 -16.06 -9.12
C ASP A 277 19.23 -16.30 -10.27
N LYS A 278 18.60 -17.49 -10.29
CA LYS A 278 17.53 -17.79 -11.25
C LYS A 278 16.32 -16.88 -11.06
N LEU A 279 15.90 -16.62 -9.81
CA LEU A 279 14.79 -15.70 -9.51
C LEU A 279 15.08 -14.29 -9.99
N THR A 280 16.24 -13.74 -9.64
CA THR A 280 16.62 -12.39 -10.05
C THR A 280 16.63 -12.27 -11.58
N SER A 281 17.17 -13.28 -12.27
CA SER A 281 17.16 -13.34 -13.73
C SER A 281 15.75 -13.39 -14.29
N LEU A 282 14.89 -14.26 -13.72
CA LEU A 282 13.50 -14.39 -14.13
C LEU A 282 12.71 -13.10 -13.94
N LEU A 283 12.81 -12.48 -12.74
CA LEU A 283 12.05 -11.28 -12.39
C LEU A 283 12.49 -10.05 -13.21
N THR A 284 13.74 -10.02 -13.64
CA THR A 284 14.26 -8.97 -14.53
C THR A 284 13.74 -9.14 -15.98
N ASP A 285 13.51 -10.38 -16.40
CA ASP A 285 13.08 -10.71 -17.77
C ASP A 285 11.55 -10.56 -17.97
N ILE A 286 10.78 -10.49 -16.87
CA ILE A 286 9.33 -10.33 -16.95
C ILE A 286 8.98 -8.87 -17.24
N SER A 287 8.28 -8.64 -18.36
CA SER A 287 7.64 -7.35 -18.62
C SER A 287 6.33 -7.28 -17.87
N ALA A 288 6.27 -6.46 -16.80
CA ALA A 288 5.09 -6.26 -15.98
C ALA A 288 4.99 -4.82 -15.49
N GLU A 289 3.78 -4.35 -15.24
CA GLU A 289 3.56 -3.05 -14.59
C GLU A 289 4.04 -3.06 -13.13
N ARG A 290 3.95 -4.23 -12.48
CA ARG A 290 4.44 -4.43 -11.12
C ARG A 290 4.66 -5.90 -10.82
N ILE A 291 5.76 -6.20 -10.15
CA ILE A 291 5.99 -7.50 -9.51
C ILE A 291 6.28 -7.25 -8.04
N LYS A 292 5.63 -7.97 -7.16
CA LYS A 292 5.99 -8.09 -5.75
C LYS A 292 6.24 -9.55 -5.42
N ALA A 293 7.36 -9.84 -4.76
CA ALA A 293 7.68 -11.22 -4.37
C ALA A 293 8.43 -11.30 -3.04
N VAL A 294 8.19 -12.40 -2.30
CA VAL A 294 9.06 -12.89 -1.24
C VAL A 294 9.37 -14.34 -1.54
N PHE A 295 10.64 -14.68 -1.50
CA PHE A 295 11.07 -16.05 -1.72
C PHE A 295 12.00 -16.55 -0.62
N ILE A 296 11.71 -17.76 -0.15
CA ILE A 296 12.63 -18.55 0.66
C ILE A 296 13.69 -19.13 -0.28
N THR A 297 14.93 -18.75 -0.08
CA THR A 297 16.05 -19.23 -0.90
C THR A 297 17.06 -20.00 -0.07
N SER A 298 17.98 -20.70 -0.72
CA SER A 298 19.07 -21.40 -0.04
C SER A 298 20.04 -20.47 0.70
N THR A 299 19.99 -19.16 0.43
CA THR A 299 20.90 -18.15 1.02
C THR A 299 20.18 -17.19 1.97
N GLY A 300 18.89 -17.35 2.21
CA GLY A 300 18.08 -16.48 3.05
C GLY A 300 16.73 -16.18 2.44
N VAL A 301 15.99 -15.29 3.05
CA VAL A 301 14.69 -14.82 2.57
C VAL A 301 14.86 -13.48 1.88
N PHE A 302 14.37 -13.35 0.65
CA PHE A 302 14.51 -12.12 -0.12
C PHE A 302 13.15 -11.61 -0.62
N GLY A 303 12.94 -10.31 -0.43
CA GLY A 303 11.84 -9.57 -0.98
C GLY A 303 12.23 -8.86 -2.28
N TYR A 304 11.33 -8.90 -3.26
CA TYR A 304 11.52 -8.27 -4.56
C TYR A 304 10.37 -7.32 -4.86
N ASN A 305 10.71 -6.16 -5.40
CA ASN A 305 9.73 -5.23 -5.96
C ASN A 305 10.24 -4.73 -7.31
N ALA A 306 9.51 -5.06 -8.37
CA ALA A 306 9.84 -4.62 -9.72
C ALA A 306 8.74 -3.74 -10.30
N THR A 307 9.19 -2.75 -11.02
CA THR A 307 8.39 -1.89 -11.90
C THR A 307 9.13 -1.81 -13.25
N PRO A 308 8.53 -1.26 -14.32
CA PRO A 308 9.25 -1.06 -15.59
C PRO A 308 10.55 -0.25 -15.46
N ASP A 309 10.70 0.53 -14.38
CA ASP A 309 11.89 1.38 -14.17
C ASP A 309 13.02 0.67 -13.44
N ALA A 310 12.72 -0.29 -12.54
CA ALA A 310 13.72 -0.90 -11.69
C ALA A 310 13.22 -2.18 -11.00
N LEU A 311 14.15 -3.08 -10.71
CA LEU A 311 13.99 -4.19 -9.77
C LEU A 311 14.77 -3.85 -8.49
N SER A 312 14.12 -3.89 -7.34
CA SER A 312 14.76 -3.80 -6.03
C SER A 312 14.68 -5.13 -5.31
N GLU A 313 15.75 -5.49 -4.59
CA GLU A 313 15.86 -6.67 -3.77
C GLU A 313 16.22 -6.27 -2.34
N VAL A 314 15.63 -6.92 -1.35
CA VAL A 314 15.87 -6.68 0.08
C VAL A 314 15.94 -8.01 0.81
N GLU A 315 16.97 -8.22 1.62
CA GLU A 315 17.04 -9.36 2.51
C GLU A 315 16.10 -9.17 3.70
N LEU A 316 15.40 -10.24 4.08
CA LEU A 316 14.38 -10.27 5.11
C LEU A 316 14.77 -11.25 6.21
N ASP A 317 14.30 -11.02 7.44
CA ASP A 317 14.63 -11.87 8.58
C ASP A 317 13.97 -13.27 8.44
N ASP A 318 12.69 -13.34 8.05
CA ASP A 318 11.95 -14.60 7.91
C ASP A 318 10.64 -14.39 7.15
N CYS A 319 10.07 -15.48 6.58
CA CYS A 319 8.70 -15.54 6.07
C CYS A 319 8.10 -16.96 6.21
N LEU A 320 6.77 -17.03 6.32
CA LEU A 320 6.06 -18.30 6.51
C LEU A 320 5.99 -19.14 5.22
N GLU A 321 6.00 -18.51 4.05
CA GLU A 321 5.88 -19.14 2.73
C GLU A 321 6.37 -18.19 1.65
N SER A 322 6.81 -18.71 0.51
CA SER A 322 7.14 -17.87 -0.64
C SER A 322 5.89 -17.44 -1.37
N ARG A 323 5.87 -16.17 -1.81
CA ARG A 323 4.74 -15.57 -2.54
C ARG A 323 5.23 -14.71 -3.68
N VAL A 324 4.48 -14.66 -4.76
CA VAL A 324 4.72 -13.74 -5.87
C VAL A 324 3.40 -13.26 -6.45
N GLU A 325 3.30 -11.98 -6.73
CA GLU A 325 2.21 -11.34 -7.46
C GLU A 325 2.77 -10.55 -8.63
N ILE A 326 2.15 -10.73 -9.78
CA ILE A 326 2.53 -10.08 -11.03
C ILE A 326 1.30 -9.42 -11.60
N ILE A 327 1.39 -8.12 -11.86
CA ILE A 327 0.35 -7.32 -12.49
C ILE A 327 0.85 -6.88 -13.86
N SER A 328 0.12 -7.26 -14.90
CA SER A 328 0.47 -6.96 -16.29
C SER A 328 -0.81 -6.85 -17.14
N ASP A 329 -0.70 -6.28 -18.32
CA ASP A 329 -1.73 -6.30 -19.36
C ASP A 329 -1.85 -7.67 -20.03
N GLU A 330 -0.75 -8.45 -20.07
CA GLU A 330 -0.73 -9.83 -20.57
C GLU A 330 0.06 -10.72 -19.62
N ILE A 331 -0.43 -11.93 -19.37
CA ILE A 331 0.24 -12.93 -18.54
C ILE A 331 0.67 -14.10 -19.43
N ASN A 332 1.97 -14.38 -19.42
CA ASN A 332 2.54 -15.50 -20.18
C ASN A 332 2.20 -16.84 -19.49
N ASP A 333 1.58 -17.75 -20.23
CA ASP A 333 1.20 -19.10 -19.73
C ASP A 333 2.39 -19.94 -19.25
N ARG A 334 3.61 -19.62 -19.70
CA ARG A 334 4.84 -20.32 -19.27
C ARG A 334 5.42 -19.82 -17.96
N LEU A 335 4.85 -18.77 -17.39
CA LEU A 335 5.40 -18.11 -16.19
C LEU A 335 5.44 -19.05 -15.00
N GLU A 336 4.41 -19.84 -14.79
CA GLU A 336 4.36 -20.86 -13.73
C GLU A 336 5.50 -21.90 -13.86
N ALA A 337 5.69 -22.44 -15.06
CA ALA A 337 6.78 -23.37 -15.30
C ALA A 337 8.16 -22.73 -15.03
N ARG A 338 8.37 -21.49 -15.48
CA ARG A 338 9.60 -20.72 -15.22
C ARG A 338 9.85 -20.46 -13.72
N LEU A 339 8.79 -20.18 -12.95
CA LEU A 339 8.90 -20.04 -11.49
C LEU A 339 9.28 -21.37 -10.84
N LEU A 340 8.64 -22.47 -11.25
CA LEU A 340 8.96 -23.81 -10.74
C LEU A 340 10.39 -24.26 -11.10
N ASP A 341 10.91 -23.86 -12.26
CA ASP A 341 12.31 -24.10 -12.67
C ASP A 341 13.34 -23.34 -11.80
N CYS A 342 12.89 -22.33 -11.06
CA CYS A 342 13.72 -21.63 -10.07
C CYS A 342 13.80 -22.36 -8.72
N VAL A 343 13.00 -23.40 -8.47
CA VAL A 343 13.11 -24.22 -7.26
C VAL A 343 14.42 -25.00 -7.32
N SER A 344 15.14 -25.09 -6.17
CA SER A 344 16.44 -25.75 -6.03
C SER A 344 16.33 -27.25 -5.91
#